data_bf8e12a05335598afbfcb61ae9b01146
#
_entry.id   bf8e12a05335598afbfcb61ae9b01146
#
_cell.length_a   1.000
_cell.length_b   1.000
_cell.length_c   1.000
_cell.angle_alpha   90.00
_cell.angle_beta   90.00
_cell.angle_gamma   90.00
#
_symmetry.space_group_name_H-M   'P 1'
#
loop_
_entity.id
_entity.type
_entity.pdbx_description
1 polymer ?
#
loop_
_entity_poly.entity_id
_entity_poly.type
_entity_poly.pdbx_seq_one_letter_code
_entity_poly.pdbx_strand_id
1 'polypeptide(L)'
;MKELTKRFGAFTAVDSISFEVGRGEIFGFLGANGAGKTTAMRMLCGLSYPTSGSGTVAGFDIMREGEQIKRHIGYMSQRFSLYNDLTVWENICLFAGIYRLTKRETQERATELLKTLDFASERDTLVGALPLGWKQKLSFAIATIHRPEVVFLDEPTGGVDPITRRQFWELIYKTAESGTTIFVTTHYMDEAEYCSRVSIMVDGKVCALDTPARLKQQFGADSMDEVFRTLARGAKRGE
;
A
#
# COMPACT_ATOMS: atom_id res chain seq x y z
N MET A 1 -1.86 15.42 4.97
CA MET A 1 -1.11 16.01 3.86
C MET A 1 -1.76 17.31 3.43
N LYS A 2 -0.96 18.34 3.11
CA LYS A 2 -1.45 19.65 2.64
C LYS A 2 -0.68 20.05 1.38
N GLU A 3 -1.39 20.24 0.26
CA GLU A 3 -0.90 20.73 -1.03
C GLU A 3 0.36 20.01 -1.55
N LEU A 4 0.42 18.69 -1.32
CA LEU A 4 1.57 17.87 -1.67
C LEU A 4 1.77 17.85 -3.19
N THR A 5 2.95 18.28 -3.64
CA THR A 5 3.28 18.38 -5.06
C THR A 5 4.61 17.71 -5.37
N LYS A 6 4.68 17.00 -6.51
CA LYS A 6 5.92 16.44 -7.04
C LYS A 6 6.09 16.80 -8.51
N ARG A 7 7.20 17.44 -8.84
CA ARG A 7 7.61 17.77 -10.21
C ARG A 7 8.91 17.06 -10.58
N PHE A 8 9.00 16.65 -11.82
CA PHE A 8 10.20 16.13 -12.46
C PHE A 8 10.48 16.99 -13.70
N GLY A 9 11.35 17.99 -13.55
CA GLY A 9 11.50 19.03 -14.57
C GLY A 9 10.19 19.77 -14.84
N ALA A 10 9.75 19.79 -16.10
CA ALA A 10 8.48 20.40 -16.52
C ALA A 10 7.23 19.52 -16.20
N PHE A 11 7.42 18.23 -15.90
CA PHE A 11 6.32 17.32 -15.65
C PHE A 11 5.90 17.33 -14.18
N THR A 12 4.63 17.62 -13.91
CA THR A 12 4.04 17.57 -12.58
C THR A 12 3.36 16.21 -12.37
N ALA A 13 4.00 15.31 -11.64
CA ALA A 13 3.49 13.95 -11.41
C ALA A 13 2.37 13.94 -10.37
N VAL A 14 2.48 14.78 -9.32
CA VAL A 14 1.47 14.99 -8.27
C VAL A 14 1.27 16.48 -8.12
N ASP A 15 0.03 16.94 -8.15
CA ASP A 15 -0.33 18.36 -8.23
C ASP A 15 -1.25 18.74 -7.06
N SER A 16 -0.64 19.34 -6.04
CA SER A 16 -1.31 19.99 -4.89
C SER A 16 -2.37 19.12 -4.20
N ILE A 17 -2.06 17.84 -3.94
CA ILE A 17 -3.01 16.94 -3.28
C ILE A 17 -3.04 17.18 -1.77
N SER A 18 -4.27 17.18 -1.21
CA SER A 18 -4.51 17.32 0.23
C SER A 18 -5.46 16.23 0.70
N PHE A 19 -5.09 15.54 1.77
CA PHE A 19 -5.93 14.51 2.40
C PHE A 19 -5.39 14.18 3.78
N GLU A 20 -6.22 13.53 4.57
CA GLU A 20 -5.86 12.93 5.86
C GLU A 20 -6.36 11.49 5.93
N VAL A 21 -5.66 10.66 6.68
CA VAL A 21 -6.00 9.27 6.91
C VAL A 21 -6.04 9.03 8.41
N GLY A 22 -7.12 8.46 8.89
CA GLY A 22 -7.33 8.12 10.28
C GLY A 22 -6.49 6.91 10.73
N ARG A 23 -6.25 6.82 12.03
CA ARG A 23 -5.56 5.66 12.61
C ARG A 23 -6.45 4.42 12.48
N GLY A 24 -5.85 3.29 12.06
CA GLY A 24 -6.58 2.04 11.84
C GLY A 24 -7.49 2.04 10.60
N GLU A 25 -7.44 3.10 9.78
CA GLU A 25 -8.23 3.20 8.57
C GLU A 25 -7.60 2.41 7.42
N ILE A 26 -8.43 1.78 6.59
CA ILE A 26 -8.03 1.25 5.29
C ILE A 26 -8.36 2.31 4.24
N PHE A 27 -7.34 2.97 3.73
CA PHE A 27 -7.46 4.07 2.78
C PHE A 27 -7.02 3.64 1.38
N GLY A 28 -7.95 3.70 0.42
CA GLY A 28 -7.71 3.37 -0.97
C GLY A 28 -7.24 4.59 -1.78
N PHE A 29 -6.19 4.43 -2.57
CA PHE A 29 -5.69 5.43 -3.51
C PHE A 29 -5.86 4.91 -4.94
N LEU A 30 -6.97 5.28 -5.57
CA LEU A 30 -7.42 4.75 -6.85
C LEU A 30 -7.01 5.64 -8.01
N GLY A 31 -6.86 5.05 -9.17
CA GLY A 31 -6.59 5.80 -10.41
C GLY A 31 -5.97 4.92 -11.48
N ALA A 32 -6.01 5.38 -12.73
CA ALA A 32 -5.35 4.71 -13.85
C ALA A 32 -3.81 4.64 -13.66
N ASN A 33 -3.16 3.83 -14.47
CA ASN A 33 -1.71 3.84 -14.57
C ASN A 33 -1.24 5.22 -15.02
N GLY A 34 -0.15 5.72 -14.43
CA GLY A 34 0.34 7.08 -14.71
C GLY A 34 -0.40 8.22 -13.98
N ALA A 35 -1.49 7.97 -13.25
CA ALA A 35 -2.21 9.00 -12.49
C ALA A 35 -1.39 9.67 -11.37
N GLY A 36 -0.25 9.08 -10.96
CA GLY A 36 0.62 9.64 -9.92
C GLY A 36 0.59 8.89 -8.58
N LYS A 37 -0.20 7.81 -8.45
CA LYS A 37 -0.38 7.03 -7.21
C LYS A 37 0.94 6.59 -6.57
N THR A 38 1.77 5.85 -7.31
CA THR A 38 3.07 5.37 -6.82
C THR A 38 4.01 6.52 -6.47
N THR A 39 3.95 7.66 -7.21
CA THR A 39 4.75 8.84 -6.89
C THR A 39 4.31 9.46 -5.56
N ALA A 40 3.00 9.60 -5.35
CA ALA A 40 2.45 10.08 -4.08
C ALA A 40 2.84 9.14 -2.92
N MET A 41 2.65 7.83 -3.09
CA MET A 41 3.03 6.83 -2.09
C MET A 41 4.52 6.89 -1.75
N ARG A 42 5.41 7.01 -2.74
CA ARG A 42 6.86 7.15 -2.49
C ARG A 42 7.22 8.37 -1.65
N MET A 43 6.49 9.49 -1.81
CA MET A 43 6.68 10.66 -0.95
C MET A 43 6.26 10.36 0.49
N LEU A 44 5.12 9.69 0.68
CA LEU A 44 4.62 9.31 2.00
C LEU A 44 5.56 8.33 2.71
N CYS A 45 6.19 7.42 1.97
CA CYS A 45 7.16 6.44 2.51
C CYS A 45 8.55 7.03 2.79
N GLY A 46 8.79 8.32 2.56
CA GLY A 46 10.12 8.93 2.69
C GLY A 46 11.14 8.44 1.64
N LEU A 47 10.66 7.86 0.52
CA LEU A 47 11.49 7.38 -0.59
C LEU A 47 11.74 8.45 -1.65
N SER A 48 10.97 9.54 -1.63
CA SER A 48 11.09 10.66 -2.54
C SER A 48 10.67 11.94 -1.83
N TYR A 49 11.44 13.00 -1.94
CA TYR A 49 11.06 14.28 -1.35
C TYR A 49 10.01 14.98 -2.23
N PRO A 50 8.95 15.56 -1.64
CA PRO A 50 8.05 16.48 -2.34
C PRO A 50 8.81 17.68 -2.91
N THR A 51 8.26 18.28 -3.96
CA THR A 51 8.74 19.58 -4.48
C THR A 51 8.19 20.73 -3.63
N SER A 52 6.95 20.58 -3.14
CA SER A 52 6.28 21.52 -2.23
C SER A 52 5.15 20.83 -1.47
N GLY A 53 4.57 21.54 -0.52
CA GLY A 53 3.54 21.03 0.38
C GLY A 53 4.13 20.57 1.70
N SER A 54 3.30 20.03 2.57
CA SER A 54 3.69 19.55 3.90
C SER A 54 2.81 18.38 4.37
N GLY A 55 3.29 17.67 5.35
CA GLY A 55 2.50 16.60 5.98
C GLY A 55 3.34 15.72 6.89
N THR A 56 2.65 14.82 7.57
CA THR A 56 3.28 13.84 8.48
C THR A 56 2.79 12.43 8.18
N VAL A 57 3.66 11.45 8.38
CA VAL A 57 3.34 10.02 8.37
C VAL A 57 3.85 9.42 9.68
N ALA A 58 3.01 8.69 10.38
CA ALA A 58 3.31 8.17 11.72
C ALA A 58 3.90 9.26 12.67
N GLY A 59 3.39 10.51 12.55
CA GLY A 59 3.86 11.66 13.34
C GLY A 59 5.13 12.35 12.83
N PHE A 60 5.84 11.81 11.84
CA PHE A 60 7.09 12.33 11.30
C PHE A 60 6.89 13.17 10.05
N ASP A 61 7.64 14.28 9.94
CA ASP A 61 7.59 15.21 8.81
C ASP A 61 8.17 14.58 7.53
N ILE A 62 7.40 14.60 6.44
CA ILE A 62 7.79 13.99 5.15
C ILE A 62 8.96 14.71 4.45
N MET A 63 9.22 15.96 4.80
CA MET A 63 10.30 16.75 4.21
C MET A 63 11.64 16.55 4.93
N ARG A 64 11.61 16.24 6.24
CA ARG A 64 12.79 16.27 7.09
C ARG A 64 13.11 14.93 7.74
N GLU A 65 12.11 14.08 7.98
CA GLU A 65 12.25 12.90 8.83
C GLU A 65 12.03 11.58 8.06
N GLY A 66 12.39 11.53 6.76
CA GLY A 66 12.19 10.36 5.91
C GLY A 66 12.79 9.06 6.48
N GLU A 67 13.94 9.13 7.17
CA GLU A 67 14.54 7.96 7.82
C GLU A 67 13.73 7.45 9.02
N GLN A 68 13.07 8.35 9.75
CA GLN A 68 12.16 7.95 10.83
C GLN A 68 10.89 7.32 10.25
N ILE A 69 10.33 7.93 9.20
CA ILE A 69 9.17 7.35 8.50
C ILE A 69 9.46 5.91 8.09
N LYS A 70 10.58 5.63 7.41
CA LYS A 70 10.95 4.27 6.95
C LYS A 70 11.03 3.23 8.07
N ARG A 71 11.31 3.65 9.31
CA ARG A 71 11.38 2.76 10.47
C ARG A 71 10.02 2.42 11.07
N HIS A 72 9.02 3.28 10.84
CA HIS A 72 7.69 3.18 11.44
C HIS A 72 6.62 2.72 10.46
N ILE A 73 6.99 2.49 9.19
CA ILE A 73 6.09 2.01 8.15
C ILE A 73 6.47 0.63 7.65
N GLY A 74 5.47 -0.12 7.21
CA GLY A 74 5.65 -1.27 6.33
C GLY A 74 5.46 -0.84 4.88
N TYR A 75 6.22 -1.42 3.95
CA TYR A 75 6.06 -1.12 2.53
C TYR A 75 6.12 -2.39 1.70
N MET A 76 5.07 -2.62 0.92
CA MET A 76 5.00 -3.66 -0.08
C MET A 76 4.93 -3.01 -1.46
N SER A 77 5.98 -3.17 -2.24
CA SER A 77 6.07 -2.62 -3.59
C SER A 77 5.33 -3.50 -4.61
N GLN A 78 4.88 -2.90 -5.71
CA GLN A 78 4.25 -3.59 -6.83
C GLN A 78 5.14 -4.71 -7.41
N ARG A 79 6.45 -4.48 -7.49
CA ARG A 79 7.42 -5.52 -7.86
C ARG A 79 7.88 -6.23 -6.61
N PHE A 80 7.94 -7.58 -6.66
CA PHE A 80 8.44 -8.35 -5.53
C PHE A 80 9.84 -7.90 -5.13
N SER A 81 9.98 -7.57 -3.85
CA SER A 81 11.26 -7.26 -3.22
C SER A 81 11.90 -8.48 -2.54
N LEU A 82 11.21 -9.64 -2.58
CA LEU A 82 11.71 -10.88 -1.99
C LEU A 82 12.82 -11.49 -2.85
N TYR A 83 13.78 -12.13 -2.20
CA TYR A 83 14.88 -12.83 -2.83
C TYR A 83 14.43 -14.23 -3.22
N ASN A 84 14.39 -14.52 -4.52
CA ASN A 84 13.89 -15.80 -5.06
C ASN A 84 14.82 -16.98 -4.75
N ASP A 85 16.09 -16.74 -4.54
CA ASP A 85 17.17 -17.68 -4.22
C ASP A 85 17.33 -17.93 -2.70
N LEU A 86 16.55 -17.25 -1.89
CA LEU A 86 16.43 -17.50 -0.45
C LEU A 86 15.14 -18.24 -0.14
N THR A 87 15.17 -19.05 0.93
CA THR A 87 13.97 -19.69 1.48
C THR A 87 13.01 -18.68 2.09
N VAL A 88 11.78 -19.11 2.38
CA VAL A 88 10.79 -18.31 3.13
C VAL A 88 11.38 -17.83 4.45
N TRP A 89 12.01 -18.74 5.20
CA TRP A 89 12.63 -18.42 6.49
C TRP A 89 13.77 -17.41 6.36
N GLU A 90 14.66 -17.60 5.42
CA GLU A 90 15.79 -16.69 5.18
C GLU A 90 15.33 -15.30 4.76
N ASN A 91 14.31 -15.19 3.90
CA ASN A 91 13.70 -13.90 3.57
C ASN A 91 13.14 -13.21 4.82
N ILE A 92 12.37 -13.92 5.64
CA ILE A 92 11.82 -13.36 6.89
C ILE A 92 12.95 -12.87 7.80
N CYS A 93 14.00 -13.68 8.02
CA CYS A 93 15.13 -13.31 8.87
C CYS A 93 15.90 -12.10 8.33
N LEU A 94 16.11 -12.03 7.02
CA LEU A 94 16.80 -10.92 6.37
C LEU A 94 16.05 -9.60 6.59
N PHE A 95 14.75 -9.58 6.30
CA PHE A 95 13.94 -8.36 6.45
C PHE A 95 13.74 -7.99 7.93
N ALA A 96 13.58 -8.97 8.82
CA ALA A 96 13.56 -8.72 10.26
C ALA A 96 14.84 -8.02 10.73
N GLY A 97 16.01 -8.44 10.20
CA GLY A 97 17.28 -7.78 10.45
C GLY A 97 17.34 -6.34 9.91
N ILE A 98 16.79 -6.09 8.71
CA ILE A 98 16.67 -4.73 8.14
C ILE A 98 15.84 -3.83 9.06
N TYR A 99 14.73 -4.36 9.60
CA TYR A 99 13.89 -3.67 10.59
C TYR A 99 14.47 -3.67 12.01
N ARG A 100 15.72 -4.17 12.19
CA ARG A 100 16.46 -4.17 13.47
C ARG A 100 15.79 -4.98 14.59
N LEU A 101 15.04 -6.00 14.25
CA LEU A 101 14.53 -6.96 15.24
C LEU A 101 15.70 -7.77 15.81
N THR A 102 15.64 -8.03 17.11
CA THR A 102 16.59 -8.93 17.77
C THR A 102 16.39 -10.36 17.30
N LYS A 103 17.38 -11.24 17.48
CA LYS A 103 17.26 -12.67 17.12
C LYS A 103 16.04 -13.33 17.78
N ARG A 104 15.76 -13.00 19.04
CA ARG A 104 14.63 -13.53 19.78
C ARG A 104 13.31 -13.05 19.19
N GLU A 105 13.15 -11.75 18.97
CA GLU A 105 11.95 -11.18 18.33
C GLU A 105 11.74 -11.74 16.93
N THR A 106 12.81 -11.89 16.14
CA THR A 106 12.76 -12.50 14.82
C THR A 106 12.19 -13.91 14.88
N GLN A 107 12.72 -14.75 15.77
CA GLN A 107 12.26 -16.14 15.95
C GLN A 107 10.79 -16.22 16.36
N GLU A 108 10.38 -15.41 17.35
CA GLU A 108 9.02 -15.36 17.88
C GLU A 108 8.04 -14.91 16.77
N ARG A 109 8.32 -13.77 16.11
CA ARG A 109 7.43 -13.19 15.10
C ARG A 109 7.41 -13.99 13.80
N ALA A 110 8.55 -14.53 13.37
CA ALA A 110 8.60 -15.39 12.20
C ALA A 110 7.77 -16.67 12.39
N THR A 111 7.84 -17.28 13.57
CA THR A 111 7.05 -18.47 13.90
C THR A 111 5.54 -18.14 13.92
N GLU A 112 5.15 -17.02 14.54
CA GLU A 112 3.78 -16.51 14.55
C GLU A 112 3.27 -16.26 13.12
N LEU A 113 4.09 -15.62 12.28
CA LEU A 113 3.79 -15.30 10.89
C LEU A 113 3.58 -16.56 10.06
N LEU A 114 4.48 -17.53 10.12
CA LEU A 114 4.36 -18.79 9.39
C LEU A 114 3.09 -19.54 9.78
N LYS A 115 2.72 -19.53 11.07
CA LYS A 115 1.47 -20.12 11.56
C LYS A 115 0.24 -19.37 11.02
N THR A 116 0.26 -18.03 11.06
CA THR A 116 -0.87 -17.19 10.61
C THR A 116 -1.15 -17.34 9.12
N LEU A 117 -0.10 -17.52 8.31
CA LEU A 117 -0.20 -17.70 6.86
C LEU A 117 -0.43 -19.15 6.43
N ASP A 118 -0.38 -20.10 7.37
CA ASP A 118 -0.35 -21.54 7.07
C ASP A 118 0.87 -21.94 6.19
N PHE A 119 2.03 -21.34 6.47
CA PHE A 119 3.29 -21.53 5.74
C PHE A 119 4.30 -22.40 6.49
N ALA A 120 3.87 -23.14 7.50
CA ALA A 120 4.79 -23.93 8.32
C ALA A 120 5.53 -25.01 7.49
N SER A 121 4.85 -25.63 6.52
CA SER A 121 5.43 -26.60 5.58
C SER A 121 6.38 -25.98 4.56
N GLU A 122 6.20 -24.68 4.25
CA GLU A 122 6.95 -23.97 3.23
C GLU A 122 8.16 -23.20 3.78
N ARG A 123 8.44 -23.36 5.05
CA ARG A 123 9.53 -22.65 5.74
C ARG A 123 10.86 -22.68 5.00
N ASP A 124 11.23 -23.86 4.52
CA ASP A 124 12.53 -24.12 3.89
C ASP A 124 12.41 -24.18 2.34
N THR A 125 11.23 -23.83 1.79
CA THR A 125 11.00 -23.72 0.35
C THR A 125 11.60 -22.41 -0.18
N LEU A 126 12.29 -22.48 -1.32
CA LEU A 126 12.79 -21.28 -2.02
C LEU A 126 11.61 -20.40 -2.45
N VAL A 127 11.72 -19.09 -2.20
CA VAL A 127 10.67 -18.13 -2.58
C VAL A 127 10.43 -18.16 -4.10
N GLY A 128 11.45 -18.42 -4.90
CA GLY A 128 11.33 -18.57 -6.34
C GLY A 128 10.31 -19.64 -6.77
N ALA A 129 10.18 -20.72 -6.00
CA ALA A 129 9.29 -21.85 -6.28
C ALA A 129 7.83 -21.62 -5.82
N LEU A 130 7.56 -20.61 -5.00
CA LEU A 130 6.21 -20.33 -4.51
C LEU A 130 5.28 -19.79 -5.60
N PRO A 131 3.99 -20.15 -5.59
CA PRO A 131 2.96 -19.48 -6.39
C PRO A 131 2.87 -17.99 -6.09
N LEU A 132 2.42 -17.20 -7.07
CA LEU A 132 2.34 -15.74 -6.98
C LEU A 132 1.59 -15.25 -5.73
N GLY A 133 0.40 -15.80 -5.46
CA GLY A 133 -0.39 -15.41 -4.30
C GLY A 133 0.29 -15.68 -2.95
N TRP A 134 1.11 -16.72 -2.87
CA TRP A 134 1.91 -17.03 -1.69
C TRP A 134 3.05 -16.02 -1.51
N LYS A 135 3.71 -15.64 -2.60
CA LYS A 135 4.71 -14.57 -2.60
C LYS A 135 4.12 -13.25 -2.10
N GLN A 136 2.90 -12.91 -2.52
CA GLN A 136 2.20 -11.71 -2.07
C GLN A 136 1.88 -11.75 -0.58
N LYS A 137 1.31 -12.86 -0.08
CA LYS A 137 1.05 -13.04 1.35
C LYS A 137 2.33 -12.93 2.17
N LEU A 138 3.42 -13.55 1.73
CA LEU A 138 4.72 -13.46 2.38
C LEU A 138 5.27 -12.02 2.37
N SER A 139 5.16 -11.30 1.25
CA SER A 139 5.59 -9.90 1.14
C SER A 139 4.83 -8.99 2.11
N PHE A 140 3.51 -9.16 2.20
CA PHE A 140 2.68 -8.44 3.15
C PHE A 140 3.08 -8.73 4.60
N ALA A 141 3.25 -10.00 4.92
CA ALA A 141 3.61 -10.43 6.26
C ALA A 141 4.99 -9.90 6.68
N ILE A 142 5.96 -9.89 5.76
CA ILE A 142 7.28 -9.29 5.99
C ILE A 142 7.15 -7.76 6.17
N ALA A 143 6.32 -7.08 5.39
CA ALA A 143 6.08 -5.65 5.55
C ALA A 143 5.46 -5.30 6.92
N THR A 144 4.80 -6.24 7.57
CA THR A 144 4.15 -6.08 8.89
C THR A 144 4.92 -6.67 10.06
N ILE A 145 6.03 -7.38 9.83
CA ILE A 145 6.75 -8.16 10.87
C ILE A 145 7.22 -7.31 12.05
N HIS A 146 7.58 -6.06 11.82
CA HIS A 146 8.04 -5.13 12.86
C HIS A 146 6.88 -4.37 13.54
N ARG A 147 5.62 -4.70 13.20
CA ARG A 147 4.38 -4.08 13.73
C ARG A 147 4.35 -2.57 13.51
N PRO A 148 4.40 -2.12 12.26
CA PRO A 148 4.40 -0.69 11.91
C PRO A 148 3.05 -0.03 12.25
N GLU A 149 3.07 1.29 12.43
CA GLU A 149 1.86 2.09 12.62
C GLU A 149 1.07 2.26 11.30
N VAL A 150 1.79 2.29 10.18
CA VAL A 150 1.22 2.46 8.84
C VAL A 150 1.83 1.45 7.88
N VAL A 151 1.02 0.81 7.06
CA VAL A 151 1.48 -0.08 5.99
C VAL A 151 1.03 0.49 4.64
N PHE A 152 1.97 0.60 3.72
CA PHE A 152 1.75 1.00 2.34
C PHE A 152 1.81 -0.21 1.42
N LEU A 153 0.76 -0.42 0.62
CA LEU A 153 0.61 -1.53 -0.29
C LEU A 153 0.43 -1.00 -1.72
N ASP A 154 1.43 -1.21 -2.57
CA ASP A 154 1.41 -0.72 -3.95
C ASP A 154 0.91 -1.83 -4.89
N GLU A 155 -0.37 -1.76 -5.29
CA GLU A 155 -1.07 -2.72 -6.13
C GLU A 155 -0.91 -4.19 -5.66
N PRO A 156 -1.21 -4.50 -4.38
CA PRO A 156 -0.81 -5.74 -3.73
C PRO A 156 -1.46 -7.00 -4.30
N THR A 157 -2.56 -6.87 -5.01
CA THR A 157 -3.38 -7.98 -5.54
C THR A 157 -3.26 -8.14 -7.05
N GLY A 158 -2.30 -7.43 -7.66
CA GLY A 158 -2.07 -7.49 -9.10
C GLY A 158 -1.71 -8.90 -9.57
N GLY A 159 -2.45 -9.41 -10.56
CA GLY A 159 -2.15 -10.70 -11.21
C GLY A 159 -2.53 -11.95 -10.42
N VAL A 160 -3.24 -11.85 -9.30
CA VAL A 160 -3.74 -13.02 -8.56
C VAL A 160 -5.20 -13.32 -8.91
N ASP A 161 -5.57 -14.59 -8.73
CA ASP A 161 -6.95 -15.05 -8.89
C ASP A 161 -7.90 -14.44 -7.83
N PRO A 162 -9.23 -14.44 -8.07
CA PRO A 162 -10.20 -13.83 -7.17
C PRO A 162 -10.23 -14.44 -5.77
N ILE A 163 -9.95 -15.74 -5.62
CA ILE A 163 -9.95 -16.42 -4.31
C ILE A 163 -8.76 -15.93 -3.48
N THR A 164 -7.58 -15.92 -4.08
CA THR A 164 -6.35 -15.41 -3.45
C THR A 164 -6.48 -13.94 -3.10
N ARG A 165 -7.10 -13.13 -3.98
CA ARG A 165 -7.38 -11.71 -3.72
C ARG A 165 -8.23 -11.53 -2.47
N ARG A 166 -9.33 -12.28 -2.35
CA ARG A 166 -10.20 -12.23 -1.16
C ARG A 166 -9.44 -12.58 0.12
N GLN A 167 -8.66 -13.67 0.09
CA GLN A 167 -7.83 -14.06 1.24
C GLN A 167 -6.80 -12.99 1.61
N PHE A 168 -6.26 -12.28 0.63
CA PHE A 168 -5.33 -11.17 0.88
C PHE A 168 -6.03 -10.00 1.58
N TRP A 169 -7.26 -9.65 1.15
CA TRP A 169 -8.05 -8.62 1.81
C TRP A 169 -8.45 -9.00 3.25
N GLU A 170 -8.66 -10.27 3.55
CA GLU A 170 -8.87 -10.75 4.92
C GLU A 170 -7.63 -10.50 5.81
N LEU A 171 -6.41 -10.63 5.27
CA LEU A 171 -5.19 -10.27 5.99
C LEU A 171 -5.09 -8.76 6.24
N ILE A 172 -5.47 -7.95 5.26
CA ILE A 172 -5.53 -6.48 5.40
C ILE A 172 -6.49 -6.11 6.53
N TYR A 173 -7.72 -6.65 6.55
CA TYR A 173 -8.71 -6.37 7.59
C TYR A 173 -8.20 -6.74 8.99
N LYS A 174 -7.67 -7.95 9.17
CA LYS A 174 -7.09 -8.37 10.46
C LYS A 174 -5.98 -7.43 10.94
N THR A 175 -5.17 -6.94 10.02
CA THR A 175 -4.08 -6.01 10.35
C THR A 175 -4.63 -4.64 10.74
N ALA A 176 -5.64 -4.13 10.04
CA ALA A 176 -6.29 -2.87 10.37
C ALA A 176 -7.03 -2.94 11.72
N GLU A 177 -7.72 -4.05 12.02
CA GLU A 177 -8.38 -4.31 13.30
C GLU A 177 -7.40 -4.27 14.49
N SER A 178 -6.14 -4.60 14.27
CA SER A 178 -5.08 -4.47 15.30
C SER A 178 -4.63 -3.01 15.53
N GLY A 179 -5.20 -2.04 14.80
CA GLY A 179 -4.92 -0.61 14.92
C GLY A 179 -3.88 -0.08 13.93
N THR A 180 -3.40 -0.91 13.01
CA THR A 180 -2.47 -0.50 11.94
C THR A 180 -3.25 0.21 10.84
N THR A 181 -2.79 1.39 10.42
CA THR A 181 -3.35 2.12 9.27
C THR A 181 -2.85 1.50 7.97
N ILE A 182 -3.74 1.22 7.03
CA ILE A 182 -3.39 0.60 5.75
C ILE A 182 -3.66 1.59 4.61
N PHE A 183 -2.65 1.83 3.79
CA PHE A 183 -2.74 2.65 2.59
C PHE A 183 -2.54 1.76 1.37
N VAL A 184 -3.57 1.60 0.54
CA VAL A 184 -3.55 0.70 -0.62
C VAL A 184 -3.66 1.51 -1.90
N THR A 185 -2.74 1.31 -2.84
CA THR A 185 -2.97 1.76 -4.22
C THR A 185 -3.56 0.63 -5.04
N THR A 186 -4.50 0.94 -5.88
CA THR A 186 -5.05 -0.01 -6.84
C THR A 186 -5.57 0.70 -8.10
N HIS A 187 -5.61 -0.03 -9.20
CA HIS A 187 -6.32 0.36 -10.41
C HIS A 187 -7.60 -0.49 -10.61
N TYR A 188 -7.88 -1.43 -9.71
CA TYR A 188 -9.10 -2.22 -9.70
C TYR A 188 -10.19 -1.48 -8.93
N MET A 189 -11.25 -1.06 -9.62
CA MET A 189 -12.32 -0.23 -9.01
C MET A 189 -13.21 -1.03 -8.06
N ASP A 190 -13.30 -2.35 -8.23
CA ASP A 190 -13.99 -3.26 -7.29
C ASP A 190 -13.29 -3.31 -5.92
N GLU A 191 -11.97 -3.12 -5.86
CA GLU A 191 -11.24 -3.08 -4.59
C GLU A 191 -11.53 -1.83 -3.75
N ALA A 192 -12.05 -0.78 -4.38
CA ALA A 192 -12.51 0.39 -3.65
C ALA A 192 -13.56 0.06 -2.58
N GLU A 193 -14.45 -0.89 -2.87
CA GLU A 193 -15.52 -1.31 -1.95
C GLU A 193 -14.97 -1.95 -0.65
N TYR A 194 -13.72 -2.39 -0.64
CA TYR A 194 -13.04 -2.95 0.53
C TYR A 194 -12.38 -1.89 1.42
N CYS A 195 -12.30 -0.64 0.96
CA CYS A 195 -11.66 0.45 1.70
C CYS A 195 -12.68 1.23 2.55
N SER A 196 -12.22 1.74 3.69
CA SER A 196 -13.03 2.63 4.54
C SER A 196 -13.35 3.95 3.83
N ARG A 197 -12.34 4.56 3.24
CA ARG A 197 -12.45 5.71 2.32
C ARG A 197 -11.51 5.52 1.14
N VAL A 198 -11.85 6.18 0.06
CA VAL A 198 -11.05 6.16 -1.16
C VAL A 198 -10.79 7.56 -1.70
N SER A 199 -9.62 7.75 -2.22
CA SER A 199 -9.22 8.93 -3.00
C SER A 199 -9.08 8.52 -4.46
N ILE A 200 -9.76 9.20 -5.37
CA ILE A 200 -9.66 8.95 -6.81
C ILE A 200 -8.71 9.99 -7.41
N MET A 201 -7.61 9.49 -7.97
CA MET A 201 -6.55 10.30 -8.56
C MET A 201 -6.63 10.25 -10.09
N VAL A 202 -6.68 11.45 -10.70
CA VAL A 202 -6.65 11.64 -12.16
C VAL A 202 -5.64 12.74 -12.47
N ASP A 203 -4.75 12.51 -13.43
CA ASP A 203 -3.76 13.47 -13.91
C ASP A 203 -2.92 14.15 -12.81
N GLY A 204 -2.61 13.42 -11.74
CA GLY A 204 -1.81 13.93 -10.62
C GLY A 204 -2.63 14.65 -9.55
N LYS A 205 -3.94 14.76 -9.67
CA LYS A 205 -4.84 15.45 -8.74
C LYS A 205 -5.79 14.48 -8.06
N VAL A 206 -6.17 14.77 -6.82
CA VAL A 206 -7.27 14.12 -6.15
C VAL A 206 -8.58 14.77 -6.62
N CYS A 207 -9.39 14.02 -7.38
CA CYS A 207 -10.64 14.50 -7.94
C CYS A 207 -11.84 14.22 -7.05
N ALA A 208 -11.77 13.17 -6.22
CA ALA A 208 -12.81 12.83 -5.25
C ALA A 208 -12.19 12.08 -4.06
N LEU A 209 -12.76 12.25 -2.88
CA LEU A 209 -12.33 11.59 -1.65
C LEU A 209 -13.53 11.46 -0.70
N ASP A 210 -14.01 10.25 -0.48
CA ASP A 210 -15.02 9.90 0.54
C ASP A 210 -15.11 8.38 0.68
N THR A 211 -16.12 7.89 1.42
CA THR A 211 -16.48 6.48 1.43
C THR A 211 -17.02 6.04 0.07
N PRO A 212 -16.82 4.78 -0.34
CA PRO A 212 -17.35 4.27 -1.62
C PRO A 212 -18.85 4.52 -1.79
N ALA A 213 -19.63 4.31 -0.72
CA ALA A 213 -21.08 4.54 -0.74
C ALA A 213 -21.45 6.00 -1.02
N ARG A 214 -20.76 6.96 -0.38
CA ARG A 214 -21.00 8.39 -0.62
C ARG A 214 -20.59 8.83 -2.01
N LEU A 215 -19.46 8.33 -2.51
CA LEU A 215 -19.03 8.63 -3.87
C LEU A 215 -20.04 8.12 -4.90
N LYS A 216 -20.53 6.88 -4.77
CA LYS A 216 -21.59 6.38 -5.64
C LYS A 216 -22.83 7.26 -5.60
N GLN A 217 -23.28 7.66 -4.42
CA GLN A 217 -24.40 8.57 -4.26
C GLN A 217 -24.16 9.95 -4.89
N GLN A 218 -22.98 10.54 -4.66
CA GLN A 218 -22.62 11.88 -5.18
C GLN A 218 -22.61 11.93 -6.72
N PHE A 219 -22.17 10.85 -7.35
CA PHE A 219 -22.07 10.78 -8.81
C PHE A 219 -23.27 10.10 -9.48
N GLY A 220 -24.27 9.65 -8.71
CA GLY A 220 -25.44 8.94 -9.23
C GLY A 220 -25.06 7.63 -9.93
N ALA A 221 -24.06 6.91 -9.41
CA ALA A 221 -23.46 5.72 -9.98
C ALA A 221 -23.79 4.47 -9.17
N ASP A 222 -23.95 3.33 -9.84
CA ASP A 222 -24.18 2.04 -9.19
C ASP A 222 -22.88 1.35 -8.75
N SER A 223 -21.74 1.73 -9.35
CA SER A 223 -20.43 1.13 -9.09
C SER A 223 -19.31 2.17 -9.01
N MET A 224 -18.19 1.81 -8.34
CA MET A 224 -17.01 2.64 -8.31
C MET A 224 -16.33 2.78 -9.68
N ASP A 225 -16.54 1.82 -10.60
CA ASP A 225 -16.09 1.92 -11.99
C ASP A 225 -16.80 3.05 -12.74
N GLU A 226 -18.10 3.23 -12.54
CA GLU A 226 -18.85 4.34 -13.12
C GLU A 226 -18.44 5.70 -12.56
N VAL A 227 -18.20 5.77 -11.24
CA VAL A 227 -17.64 6.97 -10.60
C VAL A 227 -16.31 7.33 -11.24
N PHE A 228 -15.41 6.36 -11.36
CA PHE A 228 -14.10 6.56 -11.97
C PHE A 228 -14.20 7.01 -13.43
N ARG A 229 -15.02 6.34 -14.26
CA ARG A 229 -15.23 6.73 -15.67
C ARG A 229 -15.74 8.15 -15.80
N THR A 230 -16.62 8.58 -14.92
CA THR A 230 -17.15 9.95 -14.91
C THR A 230 -16.05 10.96 -14.63
N LEU A 231 -15.18 10.70 -13.66
CA LEU A 231 -14.07 11.57 -13.29
C LEU A 231 -12.93 11.57 -14.33
N ALA A 232 -12.71 10.43 -14.98
CA ALA A 232 -11.62 10.25 -15.93
C ALA A 232 -11.93 10.69 -17.38
N ARG A 233 -13.17 11.10 -17.70
CA ARG A 233 -13.61 11.51 -19.06
C ARG A 233 -12.77 12.61 -19.71
N GLY A 234 -12.00 13.37 -18.97
CA GLY A 234 -11.13 14.44 -19.46
C GLY A 234 -9.64 14.19 -19.18
N ALA A 235 -9.28 12.97 -18.78
CA ALA A 235 -7.90 12.64 -18.43
C ALA A 235 -6.96 12.74 -19.64
N LYS A 236 -5.80 13.35 -19.44
CA LYS A 236 -4.76 13.55 -20.47
C LYS A 236 -3.63 12.52 -20.40
N ARG A 237 -3.56 11.71 -19.34
CA ARG A 237 -2.46 10.78 -19.03
C ARG A 237 -2.83 9.30 -19.15
N GLY A 238 -3.86 8.95 -19.87
CA GLY A 238 -4.38 7.58 -19.96
C GLY A 238 -4.34 6.98 -21.37
N GLU A 239 -3.62 7.60 -22.30
CA GLU A 239 -3.41 7.08 -23.66
C GLU A 239 -2.02 6.52 -23.84
#